data_f5c03935da0ac70e97f36578ce8a2781
#
_entry.id   f5c03935da0ac70e97f36578ce8a2781
#
_cell.length_a   1.000
_cell.length_b   1.000
_cell.length_c   1.000
_cell.angle_alpha   90.00
_cell.angle_beta   90.00
_cell.angle_gamma   90.00
#
_symmetry.space_group_name_H-M   'P 1'
#
loop_
_entity.id
_entity.type
_entity.pdbx_description
1 polymer ?
#
loop_
_entity_poly.entity_id
_entity_poly.type
_entity_poly.pdbx_seq_one_letter_code
_entity_poly.pdbx_strand_id
1 'polypeptide(L)'
;MSDEKGRISWYCPDPRAIIPIESYKPSKSLRSTLNKQLFEIRINEQFEQVMRSCSKPRTDIDGVWISEEMIAVYCELHQLGFAHSVEAFQDNVLVGGLYGVCLGGVFFGESMFSDVSNSSKVAFHSLIQLLKANKFELLDTQFINDNVLRYGAIEIDRDDFLIRLSQGLSKSCTFSLDGMAK
;
A
#
# COMPACT_ATOMS: atom_id res chain seq x y z
N MET A 1 14.28 -2.62 -6.03
CA MET A 1 14.18 -4.11 -6.03
C MET A 1 15.57 -4.67 -5.83
N SER A 2 15.73 -5.69 -5.00
CA SER A 2 17.00 -6.40 -4.87
C SER A 2 17.06 -7.59 -5.86
N ASP A 3 18.24 -7.84 -6.43
CA ASP A 3 18.50 -9.05 -7.22
C ASP A 3 18.83 -10.24 -6.28
N GLU A 4 19.01 -11.45 -6.84
CA GLU A 4 19.34 -12.67 -6.08
C GLU A 4 20.67 -12.57 -5.30
N LYS A 5 21.50 -11.55 -5.58
CA LYS A 5 22.77 -11.26 -4.90
C LYS A 5 22.65 -10.12 -3.90
N GLY A 6 21.42 -9.65 -3.60
CA GLY A 6 21.15 -8.56 -2.67
C GLY A 6 21.51 -7.17 -3.17
N ARG A 7 21.82 -6.99 -4.46
CA ARG A 7 22.12 -5.67 -5.01
C ARG A 7 20.84 -4.90 -5.25
N ILE A 8 20.76 -3.69 -4.74
CA ILE A 8 19.59 -2.80 -4.91
C ILE A 8 19.72 -2.07 -6.24
N SER A 9 18.68 -2.16 -7.06
CA SER A 9 18.53 -1.39 -8.31
C SER A 9 17.32 -0.46 -8.21
N TRP A 10 17.50 0.77 -8.70
CA TRP A 10 16.46 1.78 -8.77
C TRP A 10 15.86 1.85 -10.16
N TYR A 11 14.54 1.89 -10.24
CA TYR A 11 13.80 1.92 -11.49
C TYR A 11 12.85 3.10 -11.51
N CYS A 12 12.77 3.78 -12.65
CA CYS A 12 11.73 4.75 -12.95
C CYS A 12 11.02 4.30 -14.24
N PRO A 13 10.01 3.43 -14.12
CA PRO A 13 9.34 2.85 -15.29
C PRO A 13 8.62 3.91 -16.11
N ASP A 14 8.49 3.60 -17.41
CA ASP A 14 7.71 4.33 -18.38
C ASP A 14 7.00 3.29 -19.27
N PRO A 15 5.65 3.18 -19.21
CA PRO A 15 4.72 3.93 -18.38
C PRO A 15 4.82 3.60 -16.88
N ARG A 16 4.25 4.49 -16.04
CA ARG A 16 4.14 4.32 -14.58
C ARG A 16 2.72 3.95 -14.19
N ALA A 17 2.58 2.96 -13.31
CA ALA A 17 1.28 2.53 -12.80
C ALA A 17 0.86 3.31 -11.56
N ILE A 18 -0.36 3.84 -11.58
CA ILE A 18 -1.00 4.53 -10.45
C ILE A 18 -2.40 3.99 -10.21
N ILE A 19 -2.96 4.23 -9.03
CA ILE A 19 -4.38 4.01 -8.78
C ILE A 19 -5.07 5.37 -8.59
N PRO A 20 -6.04 5.71 -9.47
CA PRO A 20 -6.79 6.95 -9.35
C PRO A 20 -7.65 6.96 -8.07
N ILE A 21 -7.22 7.68 -7.03
CA ILE A 21 -7.84 7.71 -5.70
C ILE A 21 -9.33 8.10 -5.80
N GLU A 22 -9.64 9.18 -6.56
CA GLU A 22 -10.99 9.74 -6.63
C GLU A 22 -11.99 8.83 -7.37
N SER A 23 -11.55 8.15 -8.42
CA SER A 23 -12.43 7.30 -9.24
C SER A 23 -12.51 5.84 -8.74
N TYR A 24 -11.73 5.46 -7.73
CA TYR A 24 -11.74 4.12 -7.17
C TYR A 24 -13.14 3.72 -6.68
N LYS A 25 -13.55 2.51 -7.06
CA LYS A 25 -14.80 1.89 -6.59
C LYS A 25 -14.53 0.43 -6.22
N PRO A 26 -14.93 0.01 -5.00
CA PRO A 26 -14.80 -1.39 -4.61
C PRO A 26 -15.67 -2.28 -5.50
N SER A 27 -15.16 -3.45 -5.87
CA SER A 27 -15.91 -4.44 -6.63
C SER A 27 -17.17 -4.90 -5.89
N LYS A 28 -18.14 -5.46 -6.60
CA LYS A 28 -19.38 -5.97 -5.98
C LYS A 28 -19.09 -7.00 -4.88
N SER A 29 -18.13 -7.89 -5.10
CA SER A 29 -17.72 -8.90 -4.11
C SER A 29 -17.06 -8.26 -2.89
N LEU A 30 -16.21 -7.26 -3.08
CA LEU A 30 -15.58 -6.55 -1.97
C LEU A 30 -16.62 -5.78 -1.14
N ARG A 31 -17.59 -5.12 -1.77
CA ARG A 31 -18.70 -4.46 -1.04
C ARG A 31 -19.46 -5.44 -0.15
N SER A 32 -19.72 -6.65 -0.64
CA SER A 32 -20.35 -7.70 0.19
C SER A 32 -19.49 -8.09 1.40
N THR A 33 -18.15 -8.11 1.24
CA THR A 33 -17.23 -8.39 2.35
C THR A 33 -17.18 -7.24 3.35
N LEU A 34 -17.13 -6.00 2.88
CA LEU A 34 -17.15 -4.80 3.73
C LEU A 34 -18.41 -4.72 4.60
N ASN A 35 -19.58 -5.03 4.02
CA ASN A 35 -20.86 -5.03 4.75
C ASN A 35 -20.92 -6.07 5.88
N LYS A 36 -20.08 -7.10 5.84
CA LYS A 36 -20.01 -8.11 6.91
C LYS A 36 -19.20 -7.66 8.13
N GLN A 37 -18.42 -6.59 8.01
CA GLN A 37 -17.58 -6.01 9.07
C GLN A 37 -16.72 -7.06 9.81
N LEU A 38 -16.16 -8.02 9.06
CA LEU A 38 -15.38 -9.13 9.62
C LEU A 38 -13.98 -8.73 10.08
N PHE A 39 -13.50 -7.54 9.66
CA PHE A 39 -12.14 -7.08 9.94
C PHE A 39 -12.20 -5.72 10.62
N GLU A 40 -11.41 -5.56 11.67
CA GLU A 40 -11.09 -4.28 12.27
C GLU A 40 -9.87 -3.71 11.55
N ILE A 41 -9.93 -2.44 11.15
CA ILE A 41 -8.82 -1.75 10.48
C ILE A 41 -8.08 -0.88 11.49
N ARG A 42 -6.76 -1.10 11.54
CA ARG A 42 -5.82 -0.30 12.32
C ARG A 42 -4.72 0.22 11.42
N ILE A 43 -4.00 1.23 11.87
CA ILE A 43 -2.84 1.77 11.15
C ILE A 43 -1.64 1.85 12.09
N ASN A 44 -0.47 1.49 11.58
CA ASN A 44 0.81 1.71 12.28
C ASN A 44 0.96 0.99 13.64
N GLU A 45 0.14 -0.01 13.97
CA GLU A 45 0.24 -0.73 15.24
C GLU A 45 1.25 -1.87 15.19
N GLN A 46 1.32 -2.57 14.05
CA GLN A 46 2.20 -3.74 13.86
C GLN A 46 3.00 -3.64 12.55
N PHE A 47 3.60 -2.47 12.28
CA PHE A 47 4.31 -2.20 11.03
C PHE A 47 5.36 -3.27 10.68
N GLU A 48 6.26 -3.62 11.62
CA GLU A 48 7.28 -4.66 11.40
C GLU A 48 6.65 -6.01 11.10
N GLN A 49 5.55 -6.38 11.78
CA GLN A 49 4.87 -7.64 11.52
C GLN A 49 4.22 -7.66 10.12
N VAL A 50 3.71 -6.52 9.65
CA VAL A 50 3.21 -6.38 8.26
C VAL A 50 4.37 -6.61 7.27
N MET A 51 5.53 -5.99 7.47
CA MET A 51 6.73 -6.19 6.65
C MET A 51 7.13 -7.68 6.61
N ARG A 52 7.24 -8.33 7.78
CA ARG A 52 7.58 -9.75 7.89
C ARG A 52 6.56 -10.65 7.22
N SER A 53 5.27 -10.32 7.31
CA SER A 53 4.21 -11.07 6.61
C SER A 53 4.27 -10.87 5.10
N CYS A 54 4.64 -9.68 4.62
CA CYS A 54 4.86 -9.41 3.21
C CYS A 54 6.12 -10.08 2.65
N SER A 55 7.13 -10.39 3.49
CA SER A 55 8.37 -11.05 3.07
C SER A 55 8.22 -12.57 2.87
N LYS A 56 7.13 -13.17 3.36
CA LYS A 56 6.91 -14.60 3.15
C LYS A 56 6.70 -14.92 1.66
N PRO A 57 7.32 -15.96 1.11
CA PRO A 57 7.07 -16.38 -0.26
C PRO A 57 5.60 -16.75 -0.42
N ARG A 58 4.98 -16.32 -1.50
CA ARG A 58 3.58 -16.64 -1.83
C ARG A 58 3.44 -17.98 -2.52
N THR A 59 4.48 -18.40 -3.22
CA THR A 59 4.63 -19.69 -3.90
C THR A 59 6.05 -20.18 -3.73
N ASP A 60 6.30 -21.47 -3.97
CA ASP A 60 7.65 -22.06 -3.93
C ASP A 60 8.62 -21.48 -4.98
N ILE A 61 8.09 -20.70 -5.93
CA ILE A 61 8.85 -20.09 -7.04
C ILE A 61 9.14 -18.61 -6.76
N ASP A 62 8.37 -17.96 -5.89
CA ASP A 62 8.55 -16.54 -5.58
C ASP A 62 9.78 -16.34 -4.68
N GLY A 63 10.81 -15.69 -5.20
CA GLY A 63 11.96 -15.26 -4.41
C GLY A 63 11.55 -14.29 -3.30
N VAL A 64 12.18 -14.41 -2.13
CA VAL A 64 12.04 -13.43 -1.04
C VAL A 64 12.82 -12.18 -1.45
N TRP A 65 12.13 -11.10 -1.81
CA TRP A 65 12.77 -9.84 -2.21
C TRP A 65 12.86 -8.82 -1.05
N ILE A 66 12.12 -9.04 0.05
CA ILE A 66 12.18 -8.23 1.27
C ILE A 66 13.15 -8.91 2.23
N SER A 67 14.36 -8.36 2.32
CA SER A 67 15.41 -8.85 3.22
C SER A 67 15.25 -8.29 4.65
N GLU A 68 15.94 -8.88 5.62
CA GLU A 68 15.98 -8.33 7.00
C GLU A 68 16.56 -6.91 7.04
N GLU A 69 17.52 -6.60 6.17
CA GLU A 69 18.06 -5.25 6.05
C GLU A 69 17.00 -4.26 5.56
N MET A 70 16.19 -4.64 4.57
CA MET A 70 15.06 -3.82 4.12
C MET A 70 14.04 -3.61 5.24
N ILE A 71 13.70 -4.67 6.01
CA ILE A 71 12.77 -4.55 7.14
C ILE A 71 13.31 -3.51 8.14
N ALA A 72 14.60 -3.61 8.50
CA ALA A 72 15.21 -2.65 9.43
C ALA A 72 15.13 -1.20 8.93
N VAL A 73 15.50 -0.95 7.65
CA VAL A 73 15.43 0.39 7.04
C VAL A 73 14.01 0.94 7.00
N TYR A 74 13.03 0.10 6.61
CA TYR A 74 11.64 0.55 6.58
C TYR A 74 11.05 0.79 7.99
N CYS A 75 11.51 0.04 9.00
CA CYS A 75 11.14 0.31 10.39
C CYS A 75 11.71 1.66 10.87
N GLU A 76 12.93 2.03 10.46
CA GLU A 76 13.47 3.37 10.71
C GLU A 76 12.64 4.47 10.01
N LEU A 77 12.28 4.26 8.73
CA LEU A 77 11.39 5.18 8.02
C LEU A 77 10.02 5.31 8.72
N HIS A 78 9.52 4.21 9.28
CA HIS A 78 8.28 4.22 10.05
C HIS A 78 8.41 5.06 11.34
N GLN A 79 9.49 4.89 12.10
CA GLN A 79 9.78 5.68 13.30
C GLN A 79 9.92 7.18 12.99
N LEU A 80 10.45 7.52 11.80
CA LEU A 80 10.56 8.89 11.31
C LEU A 80 9.23 9.44 10.74
N GLY A 81 8.17 8.62 10.65
CA GLY A 81 6.86 9.02 10.15
C GLY A 81 6.73 9.03 8.62
N PHE A 82 7.63 8.37 7.90
CA PHE A 82 7.60 8.29 6.44
C PHE A 82 7.01 6.99 5.91
N ALA A 83 7.10 5.89 6.65
CA ALA A 83 6.51 4.62 6.24
C ALA A 83 5.31 4.27 7.12
N HIS A 84 4.25 3.74 6.50
CA HIS A 84 2.99 3.46 7.18
C HIS A 84 2.42 2.11 6.74
N SER A 85 1.65 1.50 7.65
CA SER A 85 0.86 0.30 7.39
C SER A 85 -0.63 0.55 7.54
N VAL A 86 -1.43 -0.22 6.79
CA VAL A 86 -2.86 -0.41 7.01
C VAL A 86 -3.09 -1.89 7.26
N GLU A 87 -3.70 -2.20 8.37
CA GLU A 87 -3.73 -3.50 8.99
C GLU A 87 -5.16 -4.00 9.14
N ALA A 88 -5.42 -5.24 8.76
CA ALA A 88 -6.71 -5.90 8.94
C ALA A 88 -6.59 -6.96 10.03
N PHE A 89 -7.33 -6.76 11.11
CA PHE A 89 -7.41 -7.68 12.23
C PHE A 89 -8.74 -8.46 12.22
N GLN A 90 -8.68 -9.71 12.62
CA GLN A 90 -9.83 -10.53 12.94
C GLN A 90 -9.57 -11.19 14.30
N ASP A 91 -10.51 -11.03 15.25
CA ASP A 91 -10.37 -11.55 16.62
C ASP A 91 -9.04 -11.12 17.29
N ASN A 92 -8.66 -9.85 17.11
CA ASN A 92 -7.38 -9.27 17.54
C ASN A 92 -6.11 -9.91 16.95
N VAL A 93 -6.24 -10.74 15.91
CA VAL A 93 -5.12 -11.31 15.17
C VAL A 93 -4.92 -10.53 13.88
N LEU A 94 -3.68 -10.13 13.57
CA LEU A 94 -3.33 -9.52 12.29
C LEU A 94 -3.40 -10.58 11.20
N VAL A 95 -4.34 -10.43 10.25
CA VAL A 95 -4.63 -11.43 9.21
C VAL A 95 -4.44 -10.92 7.78
N GLY A 96 -4.12 -9.66 7.63
CA GLY A 96 -3.81 -9.04 6.33
C GLY A 96 -3.42 -7.60 6.49
N GLY A 97 -2.81 -7.04 5.47
CA GLY A 97 -2.36 -5.65 5.52
C GLY A 97 -1.50 -5.30 4.32
N LEU A 98 -1.07 -4.06 4.32
CA LEU A 98 -0.16 -3.49 3.34
C LEU A 98 0.72 -2.44 4.01
N TYR A 99 1.83 -2.11 3.35
CA TYR A 99 2.66 -0.99 3.76
C TYR A 99 3.11 -0.17 2.56
N GLY A 100 3.59 1.03 2.84
CA GLY A 100 4.16 1.93 1.84
C GLY A 100 4.81 3.15 2.47
N VAL A 101 5.37 3.99 1.61
CA VAL A 101 6.04 5.25 1.97
C VAL A 101 5.11 6.42 1.68
N CYS A 102 5.06 7.37 2.59
CA CYS A 102 4.27 8.58 2.50
C CYS A 102 5.19 9.81 2.46
N LEU A 103 5.11 10.60 1.40
CA LEU A 103 5.83 11.87 1.26
C LEU A 103 4.88 12.96 0.77
N GLY A 104 4.62 13.94 1.60
CA GLY A 104 3.63 14.98 1.28
C GLY A 104 2.24 14.36 1.05
N GLY A 105 1.65 14.62 -0.10
CA GLY A 105 0.38 14.03 -0.54
C GLY A 105 0.55 12.84 -1.49
N VAL A 106 1.65 12.11 -1.41
CA VAL A 106 1.93 10.92 -2.23
C VAL A 106 2.09 9.70 -1.33
N PHE A 107 1.42 8.62 -1.69
CA PHE A 107 1.62 7.31 -1.07
C PHE A 107 2.20 6.34 -2.10
N PHE A 108 3.35 5.79 -1.81
CA PHE A 108 4.02 4.76 -2.62
C PHE A 108 3.68 3.39 -2.02
N GLY A 109 2.79 2.66 -2.66
CA GLY A 109 2.41 1.32 -2.23
C GLY A 109 3.53 0.32 -2.53
N GLU A 110 3.98 -0.41 -1.51
CA GLU A 110 5.11 -1.34 -1.63
C GLU A 110 4.65 -2.79 -1.74
N SER A 111 4.03 -3.32 -0.71
CA SER A 111 3.58 -4.71 -0.69
C SER A 111 2.35 -4.90 0.19
N MET A 112 1.71 -6.07 0.02
CA MET A 112 0.57 -6.49 0.83
C MET A 112 0.59 -8.00 1.07
N PHE A 113 -0.03 -8.45 2.15
CA PHE A 113 -0.22 -9.86 2.47
C PHE A 113 -1.68 -10.15 2.87
N SER A 114 -2.07 -11.42 2.82
CA SER A 114 -3.44 -11.85 3.11
C SER A 114 -3.42 -13.29 3.62
N ASP A 115 -3.51 -13.48 4.92
CA ASP A 115 -3.60 -14.80 5.56
C ASP A 115 -5.05 -15.29 5.63
N VAL A 116 -6.01 -14.34 5.65
CA VAL A 116 -7.45 -14.63 5.55
C VAL A 116 -8.02 -14.00 4.29
N SER A 117 -8.90 -14.73 3.61
CA SER A 117 -9.51 -14.28 2.34
C SER A 117 -10.10 -12.88 2.44
N ASN A 118 -9.73 -12.01 1.50
CA ASN A 118 -10.11 -10.61 1.37
C ASN A 118 -9.56 -9.64 2.43
N SER A 119 -8.78 -10.07 3.42
CA SER A 119 -8.21 -9.17 4.43
C SER A 119 -7.36 -8.05 3.81
N SER A 120 -6.45 -8.38 2.88
CA SER A 120 -5.66 -7.36 2.16
C SER A 120 -6.52 -6.44 1.30
N LYS A 121 -7.63 -6.93 0.72
CA LYS A 121 -8.52 -6.09 -0.08
C LYS A 121 -9.29 -5.09 0.79
N VAL A 122 -9.67 -5.49 2.01
CA VAL A 122 -10.30 -4.59 2.97
C VAL A 122 -9.29 -3.54 3.46
N ALA A 123 -8.06 -3.94 3.80
CA ALA A 123 -6.98 -3.02 4.14
C ALA A 123 -6.71 -2.02 3.00
N PHE A 124 -6.64 -2.50 1.74
CA PHE A 124 -6.43 -1.64 0.58
C PHE A 124 -7.60 -0.67 0.36
N HIS A 125 -8.84 -1.14 0.50
CA HIS A 125 -10.01 -0.25 0.44
C HIS A 125 -9.92 0.85 1.49
N SER A 126 -9.55 0.51 2.72
CA SER A 126 -9.38 1.47 3.81
C SER A 126 -8.24 2.45 3.56
N LEU A 127 -7.12 2.00 2.96
CA LEU A 127 -6.08 2.90 2.47
C LEU A 127 -6.66 3.96 1.53
N ILE A 128 -7.42 3.54 0.50
CA ILE A 128 -8.01 4.49 -0.45
C ILE A 128 -8.95 5.49 0.26
N GLN A 129 -9.77 5.03 1.19
CA GLN A 129 -10.65 5.95 1.94
C GLN A 129 -9.83 6.93 2.78
N LEU A 130 -8.77 6.47 3.43
CA LEU A 130 -7.84 7.30 4.19
C LEU A 130 -7.17 8.36 3.28
N LEU A 131 -6.60 7.92 2.16
CA LEU A 131 -5.93 8.83 1.21
C LEU A 131 -6.90 9.89 0.68
N LYS A 132 -8.13 9.49 0.36
CA LYS A 132 -9.18 10.39 -0.11
C LYS A 132 -9.60 11.39 0.96
N ALA A 133 -9.88 10.93 2.18
CA ALA A 133 -10.27 11.79 3.31
C ALA A 133 -9.20 12.84 3.64
N ASN A 134 -7.92 12.47 3.53
CA ASN A 134 -6.78 13.33 3.82
C ASN A 134 -6.22 14.06 2.56
N LYS A 135 -6.97 14.05 1.42
CA LYS A 135 -6.68 14.82 0.20
C LYS A 135 -5.32 14.51 -0.45
N PHE A 136 -4.90 13.26 -0.38
CA PHE A 136 -3.72 12.79 -1.11
C PHE A 136 -3.93 12.96 -2.63
N GLU A 137 -2.85 13.28 -3.33
CA GLU A 137 -2.83 13.50 -4.78
C GLU A 137 -2.61 12.21 -5.56
N LEU A 138 -1.71 11.37 -5.06
CA LEU A 138 -1.16 10.26 -5.84
C LEU A 138 -1.03 9.00 -5.00
N LEU A 139 -1.52 7.87 -5.55
CA LEU A 139 -1.20 6.52 -5.10
C LEU A 139 -0.41 5.82 -6.22
N ASP A 140 0.88 5.69 -5.99
CA ASP A 140 1.82 5.04 -6.89
C ASP A 140 1.90 3.53 -6.60
N THR A 141 1.83 2.71 -7.64
CA THR A 141 1.98 1.24 -7.58
C THR A 141 3.08 0.72 -8.49
N GLN A 142 3.91 1.62 -9.01
CA GLN A 142 5.10 1.39 -9.85
C GLN A 142 4.80 0.70 -11.18
N PHE A 143 4.31 -0.54 -11.14
CA PHE A 143 4.09 -1.39 -12.32
C PHE A 143 2.69 -1.97 -12.33
N ILE A 144 2.15 -2.19 -13.52
CA ILE A 144 0.93 -2.99 -13.69
C ILE A 144 1.22 -4.45 -13.40
N ASN A 145 0.33 -5.06 -12.64
CA ASN A 145 0.21 -6.49 -12.44
C ASN A 145 -1.25 -6.86 -12.14
N ASP A 146 -1.58 -8.15 -12.15
CA ASP A 146 -2.96 -8.62 -11.94
C ASP A 146 -3.59 -8.14 -10.63
N ASN A 147 -2.79 -7.93 -9.58
CA ASN A 147 -3.31 -7.45 -8.30
C ASN A 147 -3.73 -5.99 -8.38
N VAL A 148 -2.86 -5.09 -8.88
CA VAL A 148 -3.17 -3.66 -8.95
C VAL A 148 -4.24 -3.35 -10.01
N LEU A 149 -4.32 -4.14 -11.08
CA LEU A 149 -5.41 -4.04 -12.07
C LEU A 149 -6.79 -4.28 -11.44
N ARG A 150 -6.90 -5.23 -10.50
CA ARG A 150 -8.15 -5.48 -9.76
C ARG A 150 -8.62 -4.31 -8.91
N TYR A 151 -7.70 -3.41 -8.57
CA TYR A 151 -7.99 -2.18 -7.83
C TYR A 151 -8.18 -0.96 -8.75
N GLY A 152 -8.15 -1.16 -10.06
CA GLY A 152 -8.38 -0.10 -11.04
C GLY A 152 -7.13 0.72 -11.35
N ALA A 153 -5.94 0.10 -11.24
CA ALA A 153 -4.70 0.73 -11.66
C ALA A 153 -4.73 1.05 -13.16
N ILE A 154 -4.16 2.17 -13.50
CA ILE A 154 -3.94 2.65 -14.86
C ILE A 154 -2.47 2.97 -15.06
N GLU A 155 -2.03 2.91 -16.31
CA GLU A 155 -0.72 3.43 -16.71
C GLU A 155 -0.84 4.87 -17.19
N ILE A 156 0.13 5.67 -16.82
CA ILE A 156 0.32 7.04 -17.30
C ILE A 156 1.77 7.19 -17.78
N ASP A 157 2.00 8.12 -18.72
CA ASP A 157 3.34 8.45 -19.15
C ASP A 157 4.17 9.00 -17.98
N ARG A 158 5.49 8.73 -18.01
CA ARG A 158 6.39 9.15 -16.94
C ARG A 158 6.35 10.66 -16.70
N ASP A 159 6.20 11.47 -17.75
CA ASP A 159 6.14 12.93 -17.61
C ASP A 159 4.88 13.37 -16.86
N ASP A 160 3.72 12.78 -17.16
CA ASP A 160 2.48 13.00 -16.40
C ASP A 160 2.62 12.56 -14.95
N PHE A 161 3.29 11.42 -14.71
CA PHE A 161 3.58 10.95 -13.36
C PHE A 161 4.45 11.96 -12.60
N LEU A 162 5.51 12.49 -13.20
CA LEU A 162 6.42 13.44 -12.55
C LEU A 162 5.73 14.77 -12.22
N ILE A 163 4.80 15.22 -13.06
CA ILE A 163 3.97 16.41 -12.78
C ILE A 163 3.12 16.16 -11.53
N ARG A 164 2.37 15.05 -11.48
CA ARG A 164 1.54 14.68 -10.33
C ARG A 164 2.36 14.43 -9.06
N LEU A 165 3.52 13.81 -9.20
CA LEU A 165 4.47 13.60 -8.10
C LEU A 165 4.89 14.94 -7.50
N SER A 166 5.30 15.90 -8.32
CA SER A 166 5.70 17.24 -7.86
C SER A 166 4.55 17.97 -7.14
N GLN A 167 3.33 17.90 -7.68
CA GLN A 167 2.14 18.45 -7.06
C GLN A 167 1.84 17.78 -5.70
N GLY A 168 1.91 16.46 -5.66
CA GLY A 168 1.69 15.69 -4.43
C GLY A 168 2.72 15.99 -3.36
N LEU A 169 4.00 16.03 -3.71
CA LEU A 169 5.09 16.33 -2.76
C LEU A 169 4.98 17.72 -2.13
N SER A 170 4.35 18.67 -2.82
CA SER A 170 4.13 20.03 -2.28
C SER A 170 2.98 20.12 -1.27
N LYS A 171 2.15 19.08 -1.13
CA LYS A 171 1.04 19.05 -0.18
C LYS A 171 1.52 18.67 1.23
N SER A 172 0.79 19.16 2.24
CA SER A 172 0.93 18.71 3.62
C SER A 172 -0.27 17.83 3.96
N CYS A 173 -0.12 16.51 3.80
CA CYS A 173 -1.15 15.53 4.11
C CYS A 173 -0.73 14.70 5.34
N THR A 174 -1.71 14.32 6.15
CA THR A 174 -1.48 13.48 7.33
C THR A 174 -2.01 12.07 7.07
N PHE A 175 -1.22 11.06 7.39
CA PHE A 175 -1.66 9.67 7.30
C PHE A 175 -2.41 9.29 8.60
N SER A 176 -3.71 9.56 8.64
CA SER A 176 -4.56 9.38 9.83
C SER A 176 -5.95 8.85 9.44
N LEU A 177 -6.58 8.12 10.36
CA LEU A 177 -7.98 7.69 10.23
C LEU A 177 -8.97 8.79 10.66
N ASP A 178 -8.53 9.88 11.26
CA ASP A 178 -9.40 10.91 11.86
C ASP A 178 -10.32 11.61 10.84
N GLY A 179 -9.97 11.62 9.57
CA GLY A 179 -10.77 12.19 8.49
C GLY A 179 -11.80 11.23 7.87
N MET A 180 -11.81 9.97 8.26
CA MET A 180 -12.71 8.97 7.70
C MET A 180 -14.09 9.06 8.37
N ALA A 181 -15.15 9.25 7.56
CA ALA A 181 -16.53 9.13 8.07
C ALA A 181 -16.77 7.70 8.59
N LYS A 182 -17.33 7.59 9.79
CA LYS A 182 -17.73 6.31 10.39
C LYS A 182 -18.89 5.68 9.63
#